data_412c73eb3a9e7f1120b8f715cde6281a
#
_entry.id   412c73eb3a9e7f1120b8f715cde6281a
#
_cell.length_a   1.000
_cell.length_b   1.000
_cell.length_c   1.000
_cell.angle_alpha   90.00
_cell.angle_beta   90.00
_cell.angle_gamma   90.00
#
_symmetry.space_group_name_H-M   'P 1'
#
loop_
_entity.id
_entity.type
_entity.pdbx_description
1 polymer ?
#
loop_
_entity_poly.entity_id
_entity_poly.type
_entity_poly.pdbx_seq_one_letter_code
_entity_poly.pdbx_strand_id
1 'polypeptide(L)'
;MNRVPLIERTATSPDRKALLDTIHGAFGTTPNMFRAVANSPAALKSMWGAFGALGAGVLGAKLGEQIAVAVADRNACAYCLAAHTALGAKAGASAEEMQHAQAGESTDPKTQAALRFALQLVNTRGQVGSVDVQALRDTGFSDEEVVEIVAHVALNLFTNYVNVALAVPVDFPAVKLRNAA
;
A
#
# COMPACT_ATOMS: atom_id res chain seq x y z
N MET A 1 9.02 16.05 12.71
CA MET A 1 10.41 15.60 12.58
C MET A 1 10.38 14.07 12.55
N ASN A 2 11.02 13.42 11.57
CA ASN A 2 11.08 11.96 11.50
C ASN A 2 11.76 11.37 12.76
N ARG A 3 11.31 10.19 13.18
CA ARG A 3 11.76 9.54 14.45
C ARG A 3 12.96 8.63 14.29
N VAL A 4 13.36 8.33 13.05
CA VAL A 4 14.56 7.58 12.69
C VAL A 4 15.29 8.31 11.57
N PRO A 5 16.63 8.17 11.44
CA PRO A 5 17.35 8.78 10.32
C PRO A 5 16.87 8.19 8.98
N LEU A 6 16.85 9.02 7.94
CA LEU A 6 16.65 8.58 6.58
C LEU A 6 18.03 8.15 6.03
N ILE A 7 18.20 6.87 5.77
CA ILE A 7 19.48 6.33 5.29
C ILE A 7 19.76 6.85 3.87
N GLU A 8 20.94 7.41 3.69
CA GLU A 8 21.40 7.85 2.38
C GLU A 8 21.91 6.67 1.56
N ARG A 9 21.37 6.51 0.35
CA ARG A 9 21.71 5.43 -0.57
C ARG A 9 23.22 5.37 -0.89
N THR A 10 23.86 6.52 -1.00
CA THR A 10 25.28 6.65 -1.35
C THR A 10 26.25 6.54 -0.16
N ALA A 11 25.72 6.59 1.07
CA ALA A 11 26.51 6.62 2.30
C ALA A 11 26.03 5.55 3.31
N THR A 12 25.95 4.28 2.85
CA THR A 12 25.50 3.16 3.67
C THR A 12 26.31 1.89 3.39
N SER A 13 26.05 0.81 4.14
CA SER A 13 26.71 -0.49 3.91
C SER A 13 26.37 -1.07 2.53
N PRO A 14 27.27 -1.89 1.93
CA PRO A 14 27.07 -2.46 0.60
C PRO A 14 25.72 -3.18 0.43
N ASP A 15 25.29 -3.97 1.41
CA ASP A 15 24.03 -4.73 1.34
C ASP A 15 22.79 -3.81 1.30
N ARG A 16 22.78 -2.75 2.13
CA ARG A 16 21.72 -1.75 2.10
C ARG A 16 21.73 -0.98 0.79
N LYS A 17 22.93 -0.60 0.35
CA LYS A 17 23.11 0.14 -0.90
C LYS A 17 22.56 -0.63 -2.10
N ALA A 18 22.89 -1.90 -2.23
CA ALA A 18 22.43 -2.74 -3.35
C ALA A 18 20.88 -2.77 -3.44
N LEU A 19 20.21 -2.92 -2.29
CA LEU A 19 18.75 -2.93 -2.26
C LEU A 19 18.13 -1.55 -2.51
N LEU A 20 18.73 -0.49 -1.95
CA LEU A 20 18.29 0.88 -2.21
C LEU A 20 18.55 1.31 -3.67
N ASP A 21 19.60 0.80 -4.32
CA ASP A 21 19.86 1.01 -5.75
C ASP A 21 18.77 0.35 -6.61
N THR A 22 18.32 -0.87 -6.26
CA THR A 22 17.21 -1.55 -6.93
C THR A 22 15.91 -0.75 -6.79
N ILE A 23 15.61 -0.28 -5.57
CA ILE A 23 14.43 0.55 -5.30
C ILE A 23 14.50 1.87 -6.07
N HIS A 24 15.68 2.51 -6.08
CA HIS A 24 15.90 3.74 -6.84
C HIS A 24 15.66 3.54 -8.34
N GLY A 25 16.13 2.43 -8.90
CA GLY A 25 15.87 2.07 -10.30
C GLY A 25 14.40 1.91 -10.63
N ALA A 26 13.60 1.35 -9.72
CA ALA A 26 12.17 1.14 -9.91
C ALA A 26 11.34 2.44 -9.83
N PHE A 27 11.71 3.38 -8.97
CA PHE A 27 10.97 4.62 -8.74
C PHE A 27 11.58 5.85 -9.43
N GLY A 28 12.82 5.78 -9.94
CA GLY A 28 13.58 6.94 -10.40
C GLY A 28 14.11 7.82 -9.25
N THR A 29 13.76 7.49 -8.02
CA THR A 29 14.18 8.12 -6.77
C THR A 29 14.20 7.08 -5.67
N THR A 30 14.70 7.42 -4.47
CA THR A 30 14.61 6.54 -3.31
C THR A 30 13.60 7.13 -2.32
N PRO A 31 12.34 6.65 -2.31
CA PRO A 31 11.31 7.23 -1.46
C PRO A 31 11.68 7.17 0.03
N ASN A 32 11.30 8.19 0.78
CA ASN A 32 11.65 8.36 2.19
C ASN A 32 11.24 7.18 3.07
N MET A 33 10.12 6.52 2.75
CA MET A 33 9.72 5.28 3.43
C MET A 33 10.82 4.22 3.38
N PHE A 34 11.37 3.94 2.21
CA PHE A 34 12.43 2.93 2.08
C PHE A 34 13.74 3.37 2.75
N ARG A 35 14.04 4.67 2.74
CA ARG A 35 15.19 5.24 3.46
C ARG A 35 15.03 5.07 4.98
N ALA A 36 13.82 5.27 5.50
CA ALA A 36 13.50 5.04 6.91
C ALA A 36 13.60 3.54 7.28
N VAL A 37 13.00 2.66 6.45
CA VAL A 37 13.01 1.21 6.66
C VAL A 37 14.41 0.62 6.53
N ALA A 38 15.30 1.24 5.75
CA ALA A 38 16.69 0.83 5.58
C ALA A 38 17.53 0.87 6.88
N ASN A 39 17.02 1.46 7.97
CA ASN A 39 17.64 1.28 9.30
C ASN A 39 17.69 -0.20 9.70
N SER A 40 16.76 -1.03 9.20
CA SER A 40 16.79 -2.50 9.34
C SER A 40 16.90 -3.15 7.95
N PRO A 41 18.04 -3.76 7.60
CA PRO A 41 18.17 -4.51 6.35
C PRO A 41 17.14 -5.63 6.20
N ALA A 42 16.80 -6.30 7.30
CA ALA A 42 15.80 -7.36 7.31
C ALA A 42 14.39 -6.81 6.97
N ALA A 43 13.99 -5.71 7.59
CA ALA A 43 12.70 -5.06 7.31
C ALA A 43 12.64 -4.54 5.86
N LEU A 44 13.72 -3.94 5.37
CA LEU A 44 13.79 -3.45 3.99
C LEU A 44 13.66 -4.59 2.98
N LYS A 45 14.38 -5.70 3.19
CA LYS A 45 14.32 -6.88 2.33
C LYS A 45 12.93 -7.52 2.34
N SER A 46 12.31 -7.64 3.51
CA SER A 46 10.95 -8.18 3.67
C SER A 46 9.93 -7.31 2.94
N MET A 47 9.96 -6.00 3.17
CA MET A 47 9.03 -5.06 2.53
C MET A 47 9.20 -5.05 1.01
N TRP A 48 10.42 -4.91 0.51
CA TRP A 48 10.70 -4.88 -0.92
C TRP A 48 10.34 -6.21 -1.62
N GLY A 49 10.62 -7.34 -0.96
CA GLY A 49 10.24 -8.67 -1.44
C GLY A 49 8.72 -8.83 -1.57
N ALA A 50 7.96 -8.33 -0.58
CA ALA A 50 6.50 -8.36 -0.62
C ALA A 50 5.94 -7.49 -1.77
N PHE A 51 6.48 -6.29 -1.99
CA PHE A 51 6.11 -5.47 -3.15
C PHE A 51 6.37 -6.17 -4.47
N GLY A 52 7.54 -6.81 -4.62
CA GLY A 52 7.89 -7.55 -5.83
C GLY A 52 6.98 -8.76 -6.08
N ALA A 53 6.69 -9.53 -5.04
CA ALA A 53 5.83 -10.71 -5.13
C ALA A 53 4.39 -10.34 -5.51
N LEU A 54 3.78 -9.40 -4.78
CA LEU A 54 2.40 -8.98 -5.01
C LEU A 54 2.24 -8.17 -6.30
N GLY A 55 3.27 -7.44 -6.72
CA GLY A 55 3.29 -6.73 -8.00
C GLY A 55 3.31 -7.68 -9.23
N ALA A 56 3.72 -8.94 -9.03
CA ALA A 56 3.68 -10.01 -10.03
C ALA A 56 2.47 -10.95 -9.88
N GLY A 57 1.59 -10.68 -8.92
CA GLY A 57 0.39 -11.47 -8.63
C GLY A 57 -0.75 -11.24 -9.62
N VAL A 58 -1.89 -11.88 -9.34
CA VAL A 58 -3.04 -11.91 -10.27
C VAL A 58 -4.04 -10.76 -10.05
N LEU A 59 -3.94 -10.03 -8.93
CA LEU A 59 -4.91 -8.98 -8.59
C LEU A 59 -4.85 -7.76 -9.53
N GLY A 60 -3.68 -7.51 -10.12
CA GLY A 60 -3.43 -6.39 -11.02
C GLY A 60 -3.14 -5.07 -10.29
N ALA A 61 -2.29 -4.25 -10.91
CA ALA A 61 -1.76 -3.04 -10.28
C ALA A 61 -2.86 -2.03 -9.91
N LYS A 62 -3.83 -1.77 -10.80
CA LYS A 62 -4.89 -0.79 -10.57
C LYS A 62 -5.71 -1.09 -9.31
N LEU A 63 -6.18 -2.33 -9.16
CA LEU A 63 -6.97 -2.73 -7.99
C LEU A 63 -6.11 -2.73 -6.72
N GLY A 64 -4.85 -3.17 -6.81
CA GLY A 64 -3.90 -3.09 -5.70
C GLY A 64 -3.73 -1.67 -5.16
N GLU A 65 -3.59 -0.67 -6.05
CA GLU A 65 -3.46 0.74 -5.66
C GLU A 65 -4.78 1.31 -5.10
N GLN A 66 -5.94 0.91 -5.62
CA GLN A 66 -7.24 1.30 -5.09
C GLN A 66 -7.45 0.75 -3.65
N ILE A 67 -7.09 -0.51 -3.40
CA ILE A 67 -7.08 -1.08 -2.05
C ILE A 67 -6.12 -0.29 -1.13
N ALA A 68 -4.94 0.05 -1.65
CA ALA A 68 -3.92 0.75 -0.88
C ALA A 68 -4.36 2.15 -0.43
N VAL A 69 -5.03 2.95 -1.28
CA VAL A 69 -5.54 4.27 -0.86
C VAL A 69 -6.68 4.16 0.13
N ALA A 70 -7.57 3.16 0.00
CA ALA A 70 -8.63 2.91 0.98
C ALA A 70 -8.07 2.58 2.37
N VAL A 71 -7.08 1.67 2.42
CA VAL A 71 -6.40 1.28 3.65
C VAL A 71 -5.57 2.43 4.24
N ALA A 72 -4.88 3.22 3.38
CA ALA A 72 -4.09 4.36 3.81
C ALA A 72 -4.96 5.45 4.48
N ASP A 73 -6.10 5.79 3.87
CA ASP A 73 -7.04 6.76 4.45
C ASP A 73 -7.62 6.27 5.78
N ARG A 74 -8.02 4.99 5.84
CA ARG A 74 -8.53 4.35 7.07
C ARG A 74 -7.52 4.40 8.21
N ASN A 75 -6.23 4.26 7.93
CA ASN A 75 -5.14 4.27 8.90
C ASN A 75 -4.53 5.67 9.11
N ALA A 76 -5.12 6.73 8.54
CA ALA A 76 -4.61 8.11 8.58
C ALA A 76 -3.14 8.24 8.13
N CYS A 77 -2.70 7.44 7.16
CA CYS A 77 -1.36 7.48 6.59
C CYS A 77 -1.29 8.44 5.39
N ALA A 78 -1.02 9.73 5.65
CA ALA A 78 -0.90 10.73 4.59
C ALA A 78 0.21 10.39 3.56
N TYR A 79 1.33 9.82 4.02
CA TYR A 79 2.39 9.34 3.14
C TYR A 79 1.89 8.30 2.15
N CYS A 80 1.26 7.25 2.65
CA CYS A 80 0.79 6.13 1.84
C CYS A 80 -0.33 6.58 0.89
N LEU A 81 -1.25 7.41 1.37
CA LEU A 81 -2.31 7.97 0.53
C LEU A 81 -1.72 8.74 -0.66
N ALA A 82 -0.74 9.62 -0.42
CA ALA A 82 -0.07 10.39 -1.46
C ALA A 82 0.66 9.48 -2.47
N ALA A 83 1.44 8.52 -1.97
CA ALA A 83 2.20 7.58 -2.80
C ALA A 83 1.29 6.74 -3.69
N HIS A 84 0.30 6.07 -3.10
CA HIS A 84 -0.60 5.16 -3.81
C HIS A 84 -1.57 5.89 -4.75
N THR A 85 -1.95 7.14 -4.47
CA THR A 85 -2.70 7.97 -5.43
C THR A 85 -1.86 8.23 -6.69
N ALA A 86 -0.58 8.57 -6.53
CA ALA A 86 0.32 8.79 -7.67
C ALA A 86 0.60 7.49 -8.45
N LEU A 87 0.76 6.36 -7.75
CA LEU A 87 0.99 5.06 -8.38
C LEU A 87 -0.28 4.54 -9.07
N GLY A 88 -1.46 4.74 -8.50
CA GLY A 88 -2.74 4.39 -9.10
C GLY A 88 -2.97 5.10 -10.43
N ALA A 89 -2.62 6.39 -10.51
CA ALA A 89 -2.67 7.11 -11.78
C ALA A 89 -1.74 6.49 -12.84
N LYS A 90 -0.54 6.05 -12.45
CA LYS A 90 0.38 5.31 -13.34
C LYS A 90 -0.15 3.93 -13.74
N ALA A 91 -0.92 3.29 -12.86
CA ALA A 91 -1.58 2.01 -13.12
C ALA A 91 -2.88 2.15 -13.96
N GLY A 92 -3.21 3.36 -14.43
CA GLY A 92 -4.35 3.63 -15.29
C GLY A 92 -5.66 3.89 -14.55
N ALA A 93 -5.63 4.17 -13.25
CA ALA A 93 -6.81 4.66 -12.54
C ALA A 93 -7.02 6.16 -12.80
N SER A 94 -8.27 6.57 -13.01
CA SER A 94 -8.62 7.99 -13.08
C SER A 94 -8.54 8.65 -11.68
N ALA A 95 -8.46 9.97 -11.65
CA ALA A 95 -8.49 10.72 -10.39
C ALA A 95 -9.80 10.47 -9.62
N GLU A 96 -10.92 10.35 -10.33
CA GLU A 96 -12.23 10.04 -9.74
C GLU A 96 -12.27 8.64 -9.12
N GLU A 97 -11.76 7.62 -9.84
CA GLU A 97 -11.65 6.25 -9.32
C GLU A 97 -10.78 6.19 -8.05
N MET A 98 -9.67 6.92 -8.00
CA MET A 98 -8.81 6.96 -6.81
C MET A 98 -9.48 7.72 -5.65
N GLN A 99 -10.26 8.76 -5.93
CA GLN A 99 -11.03 9.48 -4.92
C GLN A 99 -12.17 8.62 -4.34
N HIS A 100 -12.88 7.88 -5.18
CA HIS A 100 -13.88 6.92 -4.72
C HIS A 100 -13.24 5.79 -3.92
N ALA A 101 -12.15 5.22 -4.40
CA ALA A 101 -11.42 4.17 -3.68
C ALA A 101 -10.93 4.64 -2.31
N GLN A 102 -10.46 5.89 -2.17
CA GLN A 102 -10.13 6.49 -0.88
C GLN A 102 -11.33 6.50 0.08
N ALA A 103 -12.55 6.65 -0.45
CA ALA A 103 -13.79 6.55 0.33
C ALA A 103 -14.20 5.10 0.65
N GLY A 104 -13.57 4.11 0.04
CA GLY A 104 -14.00 2.72 0.06
C GLY A 104 -15.15 2.44 -0.90
N GLU A 105 -15.27 3.24 -1.95
CA GLU A 105 -16.36 3.21 -2.92
C GLU A 105 -15.84 2.96 -4.34
N SER A 106 -16.67 2.33 -5.17
CA SER A 106 -16.43 2.15 -6.60
C SER A 106 -17.76 1.95 -7.33
N THR A 107 -17.84 2.42 -8.57
CA THR A 107 -18.97 2.13 -9.47
C THR A 107 -18.86 0.75 -10.12
N ASP A 108 -17.67 0.15 -10.13
CA ASP A 108 -17.44 -1.23 -10.57
C ASP A 108 -17.74 -2.21 -9.42
N PRO A 109 -18.70 -3.14 -9.60
CA PRO A 109 -19.11 -4.05 -8.51
C PRO A 109 -17.99 -4.94 -7.97
N LYS A 110 -17.08 -5.40 -8.85
CA LYS A 110 -15.94 -6.23 -8.45
C LYS A 110 -14.97 -5.42 -7.58
N THR A 111 -14.58 -4.24 -8.01
CA THR A 111 -13.74 -3.31 -7.23
C THR A 111 -14.41 -2.94 -5.90
N GLN A 112 -15.73 -2.64 -5.91
CA GLN A 112 -16.48 -2.30 -4.70
C GLN A 112 -16.43 -3.43 -3.66
N ALA A 113 -16.58 -4.68 -4.10
CA ALA A 113 -16.50 -5.85 -3.20
C ALA A 113 -15.09 -5.98 -2.58
N ALA A 114 -14.03 -5.80 -3.38
CA ALA A 114 -12.65 -5.83 -2.90
C ALA A 114 -12.35 -4.74 -1.87
N LEU A 115 -12.78 -3.49 -2.14
CA LEU A 115 -12.58 -2.36 -1.23
C LEU A 115 -13.31 -2.58 0.10
N ARG A 116 -14.57 -3.04 0.03
CA ARG A 116 -15.36 -3.37 1.23
C ARG A 116 -14.68 -4.44 2.07
N PHE A 117 -14.23 -5.53 1.43
CA PHE A 117 -13.55 -6.63 2.11
C PHE A 117 -12.22 -6.17 2.74
N ALA A 118 -11.42 -5.41 1.99
CA ALA A 118 -10.16 -4.86 2.50
C ALA A 118 -10.36 -3.97 3.73
N LEU A 119 -11.35 -3.07 3.71
CA LEU A 119 -11.68 -2.21 4.83
C LEU A 119 -12.26 -3.01 6.02
N GLN A 120 -13.03 -4.06 5.75
CA GLN A 120 -13.51 -4.95 6.80
C GLN A 120 -12.36 -5.68 7.49
N LEU A 121 -11.38 -6.23 6.73
CA LEU A 121 -10.17 -6.84 7.30
C LEU A 121 -9.44 -5.87 8.24
N VAL A 122 -9.28 -4.61 7.85
CA VAL A 122 -8.63 -3.58 8.70
C VAL A 122 -9.45 -3.34 9.96
N ASN A 123 -10.76 -3.10 9.83
CA ASN A 123 -11.63 -2.72 10.94
C ASN A 123 -11.79 -3.85 11.96
N THR A 124 -11.84 -5.09 11.49
CA THR A 124 -12.07 -6.28 12.35
C THR A 124 -10.78 -7.02 12.71
N ARG A 125 -9.62 -6.52 12.28
CA ARG A 125 -8.32 -7.16 12.49
C ARG A 125 -8.28 -8.59 11.91
N GLY A 126 -8.83 -8.74 10.70
CA GLY A 126 -8.91 -10.02 9.98
C GLY A 126 -10.08 -10.92 10.40
N GLN A 127 -10.91 -10.52 11.35
CA GLN A 127 -12.08 -11.33 11.76
C GLN A 127 -13.23 -11.12 10.76
N VAL A 128 -13.24 -11.93 9.70
CA VAL A 128 -14.26 -11.97 8.67
C VAL A 128 -14.91 -13.36 8.64
N GLY A 129 -16.18 -13.42 8.23
CA GLY A 129 -16.92 -14.68 8.14
C GLY A 129 -16.87 -15.31 6.75
N SER A 130 -17.36 -16.55 6.63
CA SER A 130 -17.50 -17.24 5.34
C SER A 130 -18.39 -16.46 4.36
N VAL A 131 -19.38 -15.72 4.87
CA VAL A 131 -20.27 -14.88 4.05
C VAL A 131 -19.50 -13.75 3.37
N ASP A 132 -18.51 -13.15 4.04
CA ASP A 132 -17.71 -12.06 3.48
C ASP A 132 -16.82 -12.56 2.34
N VAL A 133 -16.22 -13.74 2.51
CA VAL A 133 -15.43 -14.41 1.45
C VAL A 133 -16.33 -14.84 0.29
N GLN A 134 -17.52 -15.37 0.58
CA GLN A 134 -18.47 -15.75 -0.46
C GLN A 134 -18.92 -14.56 -1.29
N ALA A 135 -19.13 -13.40 -0.67
CA ALA A 135 -19.49 -12.17 -1.39
C ALA A 135 -18.43 -11.75 -2.42
N LEU A 136 -17.12 -12.02 -2.16
CA LEU A 136 -16.08 -11.81 -3.18
C LEU A 136 -16.22 -12.80 -4.34
N ARG A 137 -16.44 -14.09 -4.04
CA ARG A 137 -16.62 -15.12 -5.08
C ARG A 137 -17.82 -14.82 -5.98
N ASP A 138 -18.91 -14.35 -5.39
CA ASP A 138 -20.15 -13.96 -6.11
C ASP A 138 -19.91 -12.80 -7.09
N THR A 139 -18.87 -11.99 -6.88
CA THR A 139 -18.44 -10.94 -7.82
C THR A 139 -17.32 -11.39 -8.77
N GLY A 140 -16.99 -12.70 -8.78
CA GLY A 140 -16.05 -13.31 -9.71
C GLY A 140 -14.59 -13.27 -9.27
N PHE A 141 -14.29 -13.13 -7.97
CA PHE A 141 -12.94 -13.35 -7.44
C PHE A 141 -12.67 -14.84 -7.25
N SER A 142 -11.50 -15.29 -7.70
CA SER A 142 -10.93 -16.59 -7.38
C SER A 142 -10.43 -16.64 -5.94
N ASP A 143 -10.18 -17.83 -5.41
CA ASP A 143 -9.58 -18.00 -4.09
C ASP A 143 -8.14 -17.45 -4.05
N GLU A 144 -7.40 -17.49 -5.15
CA GLU A 144 -6.08 -16.86 -5.29
C GLU A 144 -6.18 -15.34 -5.12
N GLU A 145 -7.10 -14.68 -5.84
CA GLU A 145 -7.33 -13.24 -5.72
C GLU A 145 -7.79 -12.85 -4.31
N VAL A 146 -8.62 -13.66 -3.64
CA VAL A 146 -9.04 -13.43 -2.25
C VAL A 146 -7.84 -13.44 -1.30
N VAL A 147 -6.94 -14.40 -1.44
CA VAL A 147 -5.71 -14.49 -0.63
C VAL A 147 -4.78 -13.30 -0.94
N GLU A 148 -4.67 -12.89 -2.19
CA GLU A 148 -3.88 -11.71 -2.56
C GLU A 148 -4.45 -10.41 -1.99
N ILE A 149 -5.79 -10.24 -1.93
CA ILE A 149 -6.38 -9.07 -1.23
C ILE A 149 -5.95 -9.03 0.24
N VAL A 150 -5.97 -10.17 0.94
CA VAL A 150 -5.50 -10.24 2.34
C VAL A 150 -4.02 -9.86 2.44
N ALA A 151 -3.18 -10.36 1.53
CA ALA A 151 -1.75 -10.05 1.49
C ALA A 151 -1.48 -8.56 1.18
N HIS A 152 -2.21 -7.96 0.24
CA HIS A 152 -2.15 -6.52 -0.04
C HIS A 152 -2.54 -5.68 1.17
N VAL A 153 -3.61 -6.06 1.89
CA VAL A 153 -4.00 -5.38 3.13
C VAL A 153 -2.89 -5.49 4.18
N ALA A 154 -2.30 -6.68 4.38
CA ALA A 154 -1.22 -6.88 5.34
C ALA A 154 0.03 -6.04 5.00
N LEU A 155 0.42 -5.98 3.71
CA LEU A 155 1.52 -5.13 3.26
C LEU A 155 1.22 -3.65 3.51
N ASN A 156 0.00 -3.20 3.20
CA ASN A 156 -0.42 -1.83 3.45
C ASN A 156 -0.45 -1.48 4.95
N LEU A 157 -0.87 -2.39 5.83
CA LEU A 157 -0.75 -2.19 7.29
C LEU A 157 0.71 -2.01 7.70
N PHE A 158 1.62 -2.82 7.18
CA PHE A 158 3.04 -2.70 7.47
C PHE A 158 3.59 -1.33 7.04
N THR A 159 3.34 -0.91 5.79
CA THR A 159 3.82 0.38 5.27
C THR A 159 3.19 1.56 5.98
N ASN A 160 1.86 1.50 6.26
CA ASN A 160 1.16 2.57 6.98
C ASN A 160 1.73 2.75 8.39
N TYR A 161 1.93 1.65 9.12
CA TYR A 161 2.47 1.70 10.47
C TYR A 161 3.90 2.23 10.51
N VAL A 162 4.74 1.83 9.56
CA VAL A 162 6.08 2.41 9.42
C VAL A 162 6.02 3.92 9.23
N ASN A 163 5.22 4.39 8.27
CA ASN A 163 5.17 5.80 7.93
C ASN A 163 4.57 6.65 9.06
N VAL A 164 3.50 6.18 9.69
CA VAL A 164 2.85 6.89 10.81
C VAL A 164 3.71 6.81 12.08
N ALA A 165 4.14 5.61 12.48
CA ALA A 165 4.91 5.42 13.70
C ALA A 165 6.27 6.12 13.68
N LEU A 166 6.93 6.18 12.51
CA LEU A 166 8.24 6.81 12.37
C LEU A 166 8.17 8.27 11.91
N ALA A 167 6.96 8.81 11.70
CA ALA A 167 6.71 10.17 11.20
C ALA A 167 7.51 10.46 9.92
N VAL A 168 7.46 9.56 8.95
CA VAL A 168 8.21 9.67 7.69
C VAL A 168 7.69 10.86 6.88
N PRO A 169 8.58 11.80 6.46
CA PRO A 169 8.17 12.96 5.67
C PRO A 169 7.63 12.53 4.30
N VAL A 170 6.49 13.09 3.90
CA VAL A 170 5.88 12.84 2.59
C VAL A 170 6.75 13.45 1.49
N ASP A 171 7.08 12.65 0.48
CA ASP A 171 7.85 13.03 -0.72
C ASP A 171 7.10 12.75 -2.03
N PHE A 172 5.78 12.67 -1.94
CA PHE A 172 4.83 12.57 -3.06
C PHE A 172 3.89 13.78 -3.06
N PRO A 173 3.21 14.08 -4.19
CA PRO A 173 2.18 15.12 -4.23
C PRO A 173 1.12 14.89 -3.14
N ALA A 174 0.90 15.89 -2.28
CA ALA A 174 0.04 15.74 -1.12
C ALA A 174 -1.43 15.47 -1.51
N VAL A 175 -2.05 14.53 -0.83
CA VAL A 175 -3.47 14.21 -0.92
C VAL A 175 -4.08 14.36 0.48
N LYS A 176 -5.26 15.00 0.56
CA LYS A 176 -5.94 15.25 1.84
C LYS A 176 -6.60 13.97 2.34
N LEU A 177 -6.32 13.60 3.59
CA LEU A 177 -7.08 12.57 4.30
C LEU A 177 -8.54 13.01 4.49
N ARG A 178 -9.49 12.10 4.33
CA ARG A 178 -10.92 12.36 4.52
C ARG A 178 -11.26 12.53 6.00
N ASN A 179 -10.64 11.72 6.85
CA ASN A 179 -10.80 11.72 8.29
C ASN A 179 -9.48 12.15 8.96
N ALA A 180 -9.05 13.39 8.74
CA ALA A 180 -7.99 13.96 9.55
C ALA A 180 -8.54 14.12 10.97
N ALA A 181 -7.95 13.41 11.95
CA ALA A 181 -8.25 13.56 13.36
C ALA A 181 -7.86 14.97 13.85
#